data_2d2cc9b105c9e6b810ef74b0458fe1b1
#
_entry.id   2d2cc9b105c9e6b810ef74b0458fe1b1
#
_cell.length_a   1.000
_cell.length_b   1.000
_cell.length_c   1.000
_cell.angle_alpha   90.00
_cell.angle_beta   90.00
_cell.angle_gamma   90.00
#
_symmetry.space_group_name_H-M   'P 1'
#
loop_
_entity.id
_entity.type
_entity.pdbx_description
1 polymer ?
#
loop_
_entity_poly.entity_id
_entity_poly.type
_entity_poly.pdbx_seq_one_letter_code
_entity_poly.pdbx_strand_id
1 'polypeptide(L)'
;MKILVVGSGGREHAIAWRLAQDAEGHELYCAPGNAGTASVATNLAIKGEDVPALVAWAKAEKPDLVVVGPEAPLVAGLVDALAAEGVVCFGPVAAGARMEGSKRFAKEVMDAAGVPTGKAETFTDAAKAKAALPSFGLPVVIKADGLAAGKGVVVAETAAQAEAAIDDMLVANKFGAAGAEVLVEEFLHGEECSILALVDGENAVLLPSSQDHKRVFDGDKGPNTGGMGAYSPAPVITSDRLPAIKEKIILPVVRELKKRGITYRGVLYAGLMVNDANSFPHGPLAKSGSEINVVEFNARFGDPETEAVLPRLGGSFATALLHAATGCLKDEDVVVRDECAATVILASGGYPGSYEKGKLIQRTVNSEQRTDVVAEASCSAGEPHVSCGGRGATRPTGRVGSPLPTENDCSSIVFHCGTKIQDGHLVTSGGRVMSVTGLGATLREAVDNAYARVGEISFDGMFYRKDIAHRAFGRGK
;
A
#
# COMPACT_ATOMS: atom_id res chain seq x y z
N MET A 1 18.14 4.25 -14.85
CA MET A 1 18.32 4.90 -13.53
C MET A 1 18.68 3.86 -12.49
N LYS A 2 19.44 4.26 -11.45
CA LYS A 2 19.66 3.47 -10.24
C LYS A 2 18.59 3.88 -9.22
N ILE A 3 17.75 2.93 -8.82
CA ILE A 3 16.58 3.21 -7.96
C ILE A 3 16.60 2.32 -6.73
N LEU A 4 16.45 2.91 -5.54
CA LEU A 4 16.26 2.18 -4.28
C LEU A 4 14.79 2.23 -3.85
N VAL A 5 14.18 1.07 -3.62
CA VAL A 5 12.87 0.93 -2.98
C VAL A 5 13.08 0.53 -1.52
N VAL A 6 12.62 1.37 -0.59
CA VAL A 6 12.73 1.10 0.85
C VAL A 6 11.49 0.37 1.33
N GLY A 7 11.69 -0.79 1.97
CA GLY A 7 10.64 -1.65 2.52
C GLY A 7 10.78 -3.11 2.07
N SER A 8 9.84 -3.96 2.52
CA SER A 8 9.91 -5.42 2.31
C SER A 8 8.55 -6.10 2.14
N GLY A 9 7.46 -5.36 2.03
CA GLY A 9 6.11 -5.89 1.89
C GLY A 9 5.70 -6.18 0.44
N GLY A 10 4.44 -6.56 0.26
CA GLY A 10 3.82 -6.76 -1.05
C GLY A 10 3.79 -5.48 -1.87
N ARG A 11 3.48 -4.38 -1.22
CA ARG A 11 3.55 -3.03 -1.80
C ARG A 11 4.91 -2.73 -2.41
N GLU A 12 6.00 -2.95 -1.68
CA GLU A 12 7.35 -2.68 -2.17
C GLU A 12 7.73 -3.65 -3.28
N HIS A 13 7.28 -4.90 -3.21
CA HIS A 13 7.47 -5.84 -4.33
C HIS A 13 6.69 -5.37 -5.57
N ALA A 14 5.45 -4.92 -5.43
CA ALA A 14 4.66 -4.40 -6.56
C ALA A 14 5.30 -3.14 -7.17
N ILE A 15 5.86 -2.23 -6.34
CA ILE A 15 6.61 -1.06 -6.80
C ILE A 15 7.85 -1.49 -7.60
N ALA A 16 8.69 -2.38 -7.06
CA ALA A 16 9.89 -2.86 -7.72
C ALA A 16 9.55 -3.62 -9.02
N TRP A 17 8.51 -4.47 -9.00
CA TRP A 17 8.01 -5.16 -10.17
C TRP A 17 7.57 -4.18 -11.26
N ARG A 18 6.80 -3.13 -10.89
CA ARG A 18 6.32 -2.16 -11.88
C ARG A 18 7.47 -1.34 -12.48
N LEU A 19 8.46 -0.94 -11.68
CA LEU A 19 9.68 -0.28 -12.17
C LEU A 19 10.47 -1.17 -13.12
N ALA A 20 10.52 -2.48 -12.87
CA ALA A 20 11.18 -3.44 -13.74
C ALA A 20 10.49 -3.63 -15.10
N GLN A 21 9.22 -3.20 -15.25
CA GLN A 21 8.47 -3.23 -16.51
C GLN A 21 8.73 -2.00 -17.40
N ASP A 22 9.42 -0.98 -16.90
CA ASP A 22 9.73 0.22 -17.67
C ASP A 22 10.70 -0.13 -18.83
N ALA A 23 10.39 0.36 -20.03
CA ALA A 23 11.13 0.00 -21.26
C ALA A 23 12.59 0.46 -21.23
N GLU A 24 12.90 1.51 -20.47
CA GLU A 24 14.25 2.08 -20.33
C GLU A 24 15.21 1.16 -19.56
N GLY A 25 14.67 0.23 -18.77
CA GLY A 25 15.43 -0.60 -17.86
C GLY A 25 16.10 0.19 -16.74
N HIS A 26 16.06 -0.36 -15.53
CA HIS A 26 16.60 0.30 -14.34
C HIS A 26 17.47 -0.67 -13.53
N GLU A 27 18.45 -0.13 -12.82
CA GLU A 27 19.21 -0.84 -11.80
C GLU A 27 18.46 -0.71 -10.48
N LEU A 28 17.77 -1.79 -10.06
CA LEU A 28 16.86 -1.76 -8.93
C LEU A 28 17.47 -2.37 -7.68
N TYR A 29 17.27 -1.69 -6.56
CA TYR A 29 17.63 -2.15 -5.22
C TYR A 29 16.40 -2.11 -4.30
N CYS A 30 16.34 -3.03 -3.33
CA CYS A 30 15.33 -3.02 -2.27
C CYS A 30 15.99 -3.11 -0.89
N ALA A 31 15.53 -2.34 0.07
CA ALA A 31 16.07 -2.34 1.45
C ALA A 31 14.95 -2.49 2.50
N PRO A 32 14.85 -3.63 3.19
CA PRO A 32 15.62 -4.86 3.01
C PRO A 32 15.17 -5.74 1.85
N GLY A 33 13.99 -5.49 1.25
CA GLY A 33 13.35 -6.38 0.28
C GLY A 33 12.84 -7.69 0.90
N ASN A 34 12.42 -8.61 0.06
CA ASN A 34 11.93 -9.95 0.43
C ASN A 34 12.33 -10.99 -0.63
N ALA A 35 11.84 -12.23 -0.51
CA ALA A 35 12.16 -13.27 -1.48
C ALA A 35 11.66 -12.97 -2.89
N GLY A 36 10.56 -12.22 -3.04
CA GLY A 36 10.01 -11.83 -4.36
C GLY A 36 10.78 -10.67 -4.98
N THR A 37 11.14 -9.65 -4.21
CA THR A 37 11.93 -8.51 -4.73
C THR A 37 13.28 -8.95 -5.28
N ALA A 38 13.86 -10.04 -4.76
CA ALA A 38 15.10 -10.62 -5.25
C ALA A 38 15.05 -11.09 -6.72
N SER A 39 13.85 -11.28 -7.29
CA SER A 39 13.69 -11.66 -8.69
C SER A 39 13.79 -10.47 -9.66
N VAL A 40 13.60 -9.24 -9.18
CA VAL A 40 13.55 -8.02 -10.00
C VAL A 40 14.54 -6.94 -9.54
N ALA A 41 15.14 -7.09 -8.35
CA ALA A 41 16.02 -6.11 -7.74
C ALA A 41 17.12 -6.79 -6.91
N THR A 42 18.17 -6.05 -6.57
CA THR A 42 19.18 -6.46 -5.59
C THR A 42 18.70 -6.09 -4.18
N ASN A 43 18.50 -7.08 -3.32
CA ASN A 43 18.13 -6.85 -1.93
C ASN A 43 19.35 -6.45 -1.10
N LEU A 44 19.21 -5.39 -0.31
CA LEU A 44 20.24 -4.89 0.61
C LEU A 44 19.93 -5.34 2.04
N ALA A 45 20.93 -5.77 2.78
CA ALA A 45 20.75 -6.14 4.20
C ALA A 45 20.65 -4.90 5.12
N ILE A 46 19.82 -3.92 4.73
CA ILE A 46 19.57 -2.67 5.46
C ILE A 46 18.10 -2.64 5.82
N LYS A 47 17.75 -2.50 7.10
CA LYS A 47 16.35 -2.36 7.52
C LYS A 47 15.75 -1.06 7.05
N GLY A 48 14.45 -1.05 6.74
CA GLY A 48 13.76 0.15 6.27
C GLY A 48 13.74 1.30 7.29
N GLU A 49 13.80 0.99 8.57
CA GLU A 49 13.83 1.96 9.67
C GLU A 49 15.26 2.44 10.04
N ASP A 50 16.30 1.83 9.45
CA ASP A 50 17.69 2.22 9.70
C ASP A 50 18.09 3.42 8.82
N VAL A 51 17.56 4.60 9.18
CA VAL A 51 17.80 5.84 8.46
C VAL A 51 19.28 6.14 8.26
N PRO A 52 20.17 6.03 9.27
CA PRO A 52 21.61 6.27 9.09
C PRO A 52 22.26 5.35 8.04
N ALA A 53 21.93 4.05 8.05
CA ALA A 53 22.50 3.10 7.09
C ALA A 53 21.99 3.33 5.67
N LEU A 54 20.70 3.68 5.51
CA LEU A 54 20.11 4.03 4.20
C LEU A 54 20.75 5.28 3.62
N VAL A 55 20.96 6.31 4.42
CA VAL A 55 21.65 7.55 4.01
C VAL A 55 23.10 7.27 3.64
N ALA A 56 23.83 6.46 4.44
CA ALA A 56 25.20 6.10 4.13
C ALA A 56 25.32 5.33 2.80
N TRP A 57 24.42 4.41 2.54
CA TRP A 57 24.35 3.69 1.26
C TRP A 57 24.05 4.65 0.11
N ALA A 58 23.07 5.53 0.26
CA ALA A 58 22.70 6.48 -0.78
C ALA A 58 23.84 7.47 -1.11
N LYS A 59 24.64 7.89 -0.13
CA LYS A 59 25.84 8.70 -0.36
C LYS A 59 26.92 7.97 -1.16
N ALA A 60 27.12 6.69 -0.88
CA ALA A 60 28.12 5.88 -1.57
C ALA A 60 27.70 5.53 -3.00
N GLU A 61 26.46 5.06 -3.17
CA GLU A 61 25.95 4.51 -4.42
C GLU A 61 25.28 5.53 -5.35
N LYS A 62 24.90 6.70 -4.82
CA LYS A 62 24.32 7.82 -5.55
C LYS A 62 23.13 7.40 -6.43
N PRO A 63 22.06 6.87 -5.83
CA PRO A 63 20.87 6.50 -6.60
C PRO A 63 20.26 7.76 -7.25
N ASP A 64 19.69 7.59 -8.44
CA ASP A 64 18.94 8.64 -9.12
C ASP A 64 17.61 8.94 -8.43
N LEU A 65 17.03 7.92 -7.75
CA LEU A 65 15.76 8.03 -7.05
C LEU A 65 15.72 7.04 -5.87
N VAL A 66 15.22 7.51 -4.72
CA VAL A 66 14.80 6.64 -3.61
C VAL A 66 13.28 6.69 -3.48
N VAL A 67 12.63 5.53 -3.44
CA VAL A 67 11.18 5.39 -3.26
C VAL A 67 10.90 4.79 -1.88
N VAL A 68 10.19 5.50 -1.02
CA VAL A 68 9.88 5.02 0.34
C VAL A 68 8.50 4.37 0.34
N GLY A 69 8.46 3.07 0.63
CA GLY A 69 7.22 2.30 0.66
C GLY A 69 6.43 2.48 1.97
N PRO A 70 6.97 2.14 3.16
CA PRO A 70 6.24 2.15 4.42
C PRO A 70 6.26 3.53 5.10
N GLU A 71 5.32 3.73 6.02
CA GLU A 71 5.14 4.98 6.78
C GLU A 71 6.23 5.23 7.83
N ALA A 72 6.76 4.18 8.45
CA ALA A 72 7.68 4.33 9.58
C ALA A 72 8.96 5.11 9.23
N PRO A 73 9.69 4.82 8.14
CA PRO A 73 10.85 5.62 7.74
C PRO A 73 10.48 7.05 7.31
N LEU A 74 9.27 7.30 6.78
CA LEU A 74 8.80 8.64 6.45
C LEU A 74 8.66 9.50 7.71
N VAL A 75 7.97 8.96 8.72
CA VAL A 75 7.80 9.62 10.02
C VAL A 75 9.14 9.80 10.74
N ALA A 76 10.06 8.84 10.57
CA ALA A 76 11.42 8.93 11.12
C ALA A 76 12.33 9.95 10.41
N GLY A 77 11.87 10.59 9.31
CA GLY A 77 12.61 11.64 8.62
C GLY A 77 13.65 11.15 7.61
N LEU A 78 13.47 9.95 7.05
CA LEU A 78 14.38 9.43 6.01
C LEU A 78 14.48 10.37 4.82
N VAL A 79 13.35 10.93 4.36
CA VAL A 79 13.32 11.85 3.21
C VAL A 79 14.07 13.13 3.51
N ASP A 80 13.91 13.68 4.73
CA ASP A 80 14.63 14.89 5.17
C ASP A 80 16.14 14.63 5.18
N ALA A 81 16.57 13.49 5.71
CA ALA A 81 17.97 13.12 5.79
C ALA A 81 18.61 12.88 4.40
N LEU A 82 17.88 12.24 3.47
CA LEU A 82 18.33 12.03 2.09
C LEU A 82 18.40 13.35 1.31
N ALA A 83 17.41 14.24 1.48
CA ALA A 83 17.38 15.56 0.84
C ALA A 83 18.56 16.44 1.30
N ALA A 84 18.98 16.36 2.58
CA ALA A 84 20.15 17.07 3.09
C ALA A 84 21.46 16.64 2.40
N GLU A 85 21.50 15.41 1.86
CA GLU A 85 22.64 14.88 1.09
C GLU A 85 22.45 15.03 -0.44
N GLY A 86 21.40 15.76 -0.87
CA GLY A 86 21.13 16.01 -2.28
C GLY A 86 20.56 14.81 -3.05
N VAL A 87 20.05 13.79 -2.36
CA VAL A 87 19.45 12.59 -2.96
C VAL A 87 17.97 12.84 -3.23
N VAL A 88 17.52 12.59 -4.47
CA VAL A 88 16.12 12.71 -4.85
C VAL A 88 15.33 11.56 -4.22
N CYS A 89 14.23 11.90 -3.52
CA CYS A 89 13.44 10.94 -2.82
C CYS A 89 11.94 11.13 -3.13
N PHE A 90 11.25 10.06 -3.50
CA PHE A 90 9.80 10.01 -3.62
C PHE A 90 9.21 9.53 -2.29
N GLY A 91 8.59 10.45 -1.60
CA GLY A 91 7.96 10.32 -0.29
C GLY A 91 7.91 11.69 0.39
N PRO A 92 6.92 11.95 1.27
CA PRO A 92 6.85 13.21 2.00
C PRO A 92 7.95 13.31 3.06
N VAL A 93 8.40 14.52 3.33
CA VAL A 93 9.22 14.85 4.51
C VAL A 93 8.46 14.50 5.80
N ALA A 94 9.16 14.36 6.93
CA ALA A 94 8.55 13.98 8.21
C ALA A 94 7.35 14.87 8.59
N ALA A 95 7.43 16.18 8.34
CA ALA A 95 6.32 17.10 8.56
C ALA A 95 5.08 16.76 7.72
N GLY A 96 5.25 16.33 6.47
CA GLY A 96 4.17 15.87 5.58
C GLY A 96 3.65 14.47 5.95
N ALA A 97 4.53 13.58 6.39
CA ALA A 97 4.18 12.23 6.85
C ALA A 97 3.24 12.23 8.08
N ARG A 98 3.14 13.35 8.79
CA ARG A 98 2.13 13.58 9.84
C ARG A 98 0.69 13.45 9.36
N MET A 99 0.41 13.56 8.06
CA MET A 99 -0.91 13.29 7.50
C MET A 99 -1.40 11.86 7.80
N GLU A 100 -0.48 10.90 7.98
CA GLU A 100 -0.76 9.55 8.48
C GLU A 100 -0.34 9.37 9.93
N GLY A 101 0.78 9.95 10.33
CA GLY A 101 1.38 9.79 11.65
C GLY A 101 0.59 10.46 12.79
N SER A 102 -0.31 11.41 12.51
CA SER A 102 -1.17 12.06 13.49
C SER A 102 -2.54 12.35 12.89
N LYS A 103 -3.56 11.67 13.41
CA LYS A 103 -4.95 11.85 12.98
C LYS A 103 -5.47 13.24 13.33
N ARG A 104 -5.03 13.79 14.48
CA ARG A 104 -5.28 15.17 14.87
C ARG A 104 -4.75 16.15 13.83
N PHE A 105 -3.48 16.01 13.44
CA PHE A 105 -2.89 16.88 12.42
C PHE A 105 -3.64 16.79 11.09
N ALA A 106 -3.98 15.57 10.64
CA ALA A 106 -4.76 15.38 9.42
C ALA A 106 -6.13 16.09 9.51
N LYS A 107 -6.83 16.01 10.64
CA LYS A 107 -8.10 16.72 10.88
C LYS A 107 -7.92 18.23 10.84
N GLU A 108 -6.91 18.77 11.52
CA GLU A 108 -6.58 20.21 11.49
C GLU A 108 -6.31 20.72 10.06
N VAL A 109 -5.64 19.89 9.22
CA VAL A 109 -5.38 20.23 7.81
C VAL A 109 -6.68 20.16 7.00
N MET A 110 -7.50 19.13 7.17
CA MET A 110 -8.77 18.98 6.47
C MET A 110 -9.74 20.12 6.80
N ASP A 111 -9.89 20.46 8.08
CA ASP A 111 -10.74 21.55 8.52
C ASP A 111 -10.30 22.90 7.95
N ALA A 112 -9.00 23.20 8.01
CA ALA A 112 -8.44 24.44 7.45
C ALA A 112 -8.53 24.50 5.92
N ALA A 113 -8.49 23.35 5.25
CA ALA A 113 -8.64 23.23 3.80
C ALA A 113 -10.11 23.18 3.33
N GLY A 114 -11.08 23.10 4.25
CA GLY A 114 -12.50 22.94 3.94
C GLY A 114 -12.84 21.59 3.27
N VAL A 115 -12.06 20.55 3.58
CA VAL A 115 -12.25 19.20 3.01
C VAL A 115 -13.34 18.46 3.81
N PRO A 116 -14.35 17.88 3.14
CA PRO A 116 -15.40 17.14 3.81
C PRO A 116 -14.87 15.92 4.57
N THR A 117 -15.17 15.84 5.85
CA THR A 117 -14.81 14.73 6.74
C THR A 117 -15.81 14.65 7.89
N GLY A 118 -15.84 13.55 8.62
CA GLY A 118 -16.65 13.40 9.83
C GLY A 118 -16.25 14.40 10.91
N LYS A 119 -17.23 14.94 11.66
CA LYS A 119 -16.96 15.75 12.85
C LYS A 119 -16.03 14.96 13.78
N ALA A 120 -14.98 15.61 14.30
CA ALA A 120 -14.04 14.97 15.21
C ALA A 120 -13.57 15.95 16.30
N GLU A 121 -13.24 15.41 17.47
CA GLU A 121 -12.62 16.14 18.57
C GLU A 121 -11.53 15.27 19.22
N THR A 122 -10.41 15.90 19.62
CA THR A 122 -9.27 15.21 20.23
C THR A 122 -9.23 15.44 21.74
N PHE A 123 -8.92 14.39 22.48
CA PHE A 123 -8.90 14.40 23.94
C PHE A 123 -7.64 13.72 24.48
N THR A 124 -7.07 14.30 25.54
CA THR A 124 -6.01 13.72 26.37
C THR A 124 -6.52 13.27 27.74
N ASP A 125 -7.79 13.57 28.05
CA ASP A 125 -8.46 13.26 29.32
C ASP A 125 -9.66 12.34 29.06
N ALA A 126 -9.66 11.16 29.67
CA ALA A 126 -10.71 10.16 29.47
C ALA A 126 -12.11 10.64 29.95
N ALA A 127 -12.19 11.41 31.04
CA ALA A 127 -13.48 11.90 31.55
C ALA A 127 -14.07 12.91 30.56
N LYS A 128 -13.26 13.79 29.99
CA LYS A 128 -13.72 14.77 28.98
C LYS A 128 -14.13 14.06 27.68
N ALA A 129 -13.36 13.06 27.24
CA ALA A 129 -13.69 12.27 26.06
C ALA A 129 -15.07 11.57 26.23
N LYS A 130 -15.30 10.92 27.38
CA LYS A 130 -16.58 10.26 27.67
C LYS A 130 -17.73 11.27 27.75
N ALA A 131 -17.52 12.42 28.36
CA ALA A 131 -18.52 13.46 28.44
C ALA A 131 -18.95 14.05 27.09
N ALA A 132 -18.06 13.99 26.08
CA ALA A 132 -18.33 14.47 24.73
C ALA A 132 -19.13 13.47 23.86
N LEU A 133 -19.13 12.17 24.20
CA LEU A 133 -19.76 11.10 23.38
C LEU A 133 -21.20 11.40 22.93
N PRO A 134 -22.11 11.95 23.80
CA PRO A 134 -23.48 12.25 23.39
C PRO A 134 -23.58 13.21 22.20
N SER A 135 -22.57 14.08 21.98
CA SER A 135 -22.58 15.06 20.88
C SER A 135 -22.28 14.44 19.50
N PHE A 136 -21.76 13.22 19.48
CA PHE A 136 -21.43 12.48 18.25
C PHE A 136 -22.56 11.54 17.83
N GLY A 137 -23.34 11.02 18.76
CA GLY A 137 -24.34 9.98 18.52
C GLY A 137 -23.70 8.57 18.46
N LEU A 138 -24.50 7.60 18.06
CA LEU A 138 -24.06 6.21 17.88
C LEU A 138 -24.51 5.70 16.50
N PRO A 139 -23.67 4.88 15.84
CA PRO A 139 -22.32 4.49 16.23
C PRO A 139 -21.36 5.68 16.29
N VAL A 140 -20.24 5.52 17.04
CA VAL A 140 -19.17 6.52 17.14
C VAL A 140 -17.82 5.84 16.95
N VAL A 141 -16.85 6.55 16.37
CA VAL A 141 -15.52 6.01 16.12
C VAL A 141 -14.51 6.59 17.10
N ILE A 142 -13.78 5.72 17.78
CA ILE A 142 -12.69 6.07 18.71
C ILE A 142 -11.37 5.67 18.07
N LYS A 143 -10.46 6.63 17.89
CA LYS A 143 -9.17 6.41 17.23
C LYS A 143 -8.02 6.87 18.13
N ALA A 144 -6.98 6.04 18.31
CA ALA A 144 -5.71 6.48 18.86
C ALA A 144 -5.00 7.39 17.86
N ASP A 145 -4.33 8.49 18.31
CA ASP A 145 -3.72 9.49 17.40
C ASP A 145 -2.41 8.90 16.94
N GLY A 146 -1.78 8.14 16.81
CA GLY A 146 -0.48 7.69 16.25
C GLY A 146 -0.60 6.52 15.31
N LEU A 147 0.54 6.04 14.86
CA LEU A 147 0.65 4.81 14.09
C LEU A 147 0.29 3.60 14.98
N ALA A 148 -0.82 2.95 14.71
CA ALA A 148 -1.31 1.80 15.45
C ALA A 148 -1.58 0.57 14.55
N ALA A 149 -1.04 0.55 13.33
CA ALA A 149 -1.18 -0.55 12.35
C ALA A 149 -2.64 -1.03 12.18
N GLY A 150 -3.59 -0.09 12.09
CA GLY A 150 -5.03 -0.39 11.93
C GLY A 150 -5.73 -0.91 13.22
N LYS A 151 -5.00 -1.14 14.30
CA LYS A 151 -5.55 -1.68 15.57
C LYS A 151 -6.06 -0.60 16.53
N GLY A 152 -5.69 0.65 16.31
CA GLY A 152 -6.07 1.80 17.14
C GLY A 152 -7.43 2.43 16.77
N VAL A 153 -8.31 1.72 16.06
CA VAL A 153 -9.63 2.22 15.64
C VAL A 153 -10.72 1.28 16.14
N VAL A 154 -11.68 1.82 16.87
CA VAL A 154 -12.84 1.11 17.39
C VAL A 154 -14.11 1.80 16.91
N VAL A 155 -14.96 1.07 16.18
CA VAL A 155 -16.33 1.49 15.89
C VAL A 155 -17.21 1.01 17.04
N ALA A 156 -17.72 1.93 17.83
CA ALA A 156 -18.52 1.63 19.00
C ALA A 156 -20.02 1.83 18.68
N GLU A 157 -20.78 0.75 18.76
CA GLU A 157 -22.23 0.75 18.53
C GLU A 157 -23.00 1.17 19.79
N THR A 158 -22.34 1.09 20.97
CA THR A 158 -22.92 1.47 22.26
C THR A 158 -21.99 2.39 23.03
N ALA A 159 -22.55 3.21 23.93
CA ALA A 159 -21.78 4.09 24.81
C ALA A 159 -20.76 3.29 25.64
N ALA A 160 -21.15 2.14 26.18
CA ALA A 160 -20.25 1.28 26.95
C ALA A 160 -19.02 0.80 26.16
N GLN A 161 -19.20 0.47 24.88
CA GLN A 161 -18.07 0.13 24.00
C GLN A 161 -17.16 1.33 23.74
N ALA A 162 -17.73 2.53 23.53
CA ALA A 162 -16.96 3.75 23.34
C ALA A 162 -16.15 4.12 24.60
N GLU A 163 -16.78 4.06 25.77
CA GLU A 163 -16.11 4.32 27.05
C GLU A 163 -14.97 3.33 27.31
N ALA A 164 -15.20 2.04 27.06
CA ALA A 164 -14.16 1.02 27.21
C ALA A 164 -12.98 1.25 26.24
N ALA A 165 -13.25 1.65 25.00
CA ALA A 165 -12.20 1.99 24.03
C ALA A 165 -11.37 3.21 24.47
N ILE A 166 -12.02 4.24 25.03
CA ILE A 166 -11.35 5.42 25.59
C ILE A 166 -10.45 5.01 26.77
N ASP A 167 -10.96 4.17 27.69
CA ASP A 167 -10.16 3.69 28.83
C ASP A 167 -8.97 2.84 28.38
N ASP A 168 -9.17 1.95 27.42
CA ASP A 168 -8.09 1.13 26.84
C ASP A 168 -6.96 1.99 26.26
N MET A 169 -7.30 3.10 25.61
CA MET A 169 -6.32 3.98 24.96
C MET A 169 -5.68 4.94 25.97
N LEU A 170 -6.46 5.74 26.67
CA LEU A 170 -5.95 6.83 27.53
C LEU A 170 -5.53 6.39 28.93
N VAL A 171 -6.23 5.38 29.52
CA VAL A 171 -5.97 4.96 30.91
C VAL A 171 -5.04 3.75 30.95
N ALA A 172 -5.38 2.69 30.20
CA ALA A 172 -4.58 1.46 30.16
C ALA A 172 -3.34 1.56 29.25
N ASN A 173 -3.21 2.64 28.47
CA ASN A 173 -2.09 2.93 27.56
C ASN A 173 -1.73 1.74 26.64
N LYS A 174 -2.73 1.04 26.13
CA LYS A 174 -2.53 -0.16 25.29
C LYS A 174 -1.75 0.11 24.00
N PHE A 175 -1.69 1.36 23.56
CA PHE A 175 -1.02 1.77 22.32
C PHE A 175 0.24 2.62 22.56
N GLY A 176 0.74 2.67 23.80
CA GLY A 176 1.94 3.45 24.15
C GLY A 176 1.77 4.93 23.75
N ALA A 177 2.80 5.52 23.14
CA ALA A 177 2.76 6.93 22.75
C ALA A 177 1.61 7.26 21.76
N ALA A 178 1.18 6.32 20.93
CA ALA A 178 0.05 6.52 20.02
C ALA A 178 -1.30 6.65 20.75
N GLY A 179 -1.41 6.11 21.97
CA GLY A 179 -2.61 6.20 22.82
C GLY A 179 -2.63 7.42 23.77
N ALA A 180 -1.63 8.30 23.72
CA ALA A 180 -1.60 9.50 24.57
C ALA A 180 -2.70 10.53 24.24
N GLU A 181 -3.22 10.49 23.02
CA GLU A 181 -4.36 11.28 22.55
C GLU A 181 -5.38 10.36 21.86
N VAL A 182 -6.66 10.68 22.03
CA VAL A 182 -7.77 9.95 21.41
C VAL A 182 -8.61 10.92 20.60
N LEU A 183 -8.92 10.52 19.37
CA LEU A 183 -9.89 11.18 18.51
C LEU A 183 -11.24 10.48 18.66
N VAL A 184 -12.28 11.25 19.00
CA VAL A 184 -13.69 10.84 18.95
C VAL A 184 -14.26 11.40 17.67
N GLU A 185 -14.80 10.53 16.80
CA GLU A 185 -15.22 10.91 15.46
C GLU A 185 -16.61 10.39 15.12
N GLU A 186 -17.37 11.19 14.38
CA GLU A 186 -18.64 10.83 13.79
C GLU A 186 -18.50 9.57 12.92
N PHE A 187 -19.41 8.62 13.07
CA PHE A 187 -19.48 7.47 12.18
C PHE A 187 -20.01 7.87 10.80
N LEU A 188 -19.23 7.62 9.78
CA LEU A 188 -19.62 7.88 8.39
C LEU A 188 -20.33 6.66 7.82
N HIS A 189 -21.52 6.87 7.27
CA HIS A 189 -22.25 5.85 6.52
C HIS A 189 -21.82 5.84 5.05
N GLY A 190 -21.88 4.69 4.41
CA GLY A 190 -21.56 4.56 2.99
C GLY A 190 -20.64 3.39 2.69
N GLU A 191 -20.01 3.46 1.53
CA GLU A 191 -19.07 2.48 1.05
C GLU A 191 -17.67 3.11 0.98
N GLU A 192 -16.71 2.45 1.61
CA GLU A 192 -15.32 2.94 1.66
C GLU A 192 -14.59 2.62 0.36
N CYS A 193 -13.80 3.55 -0.15
CA CYS A 193 -12.89 3.34 -1.27
C CYS A 193 -11.61 4.14 -1.09
N SER A 194 -10.60 3.81 -1.88
CA SER A 194 -9.26 4.37 -1.81
C SER A 194 -8.92 5.11 -3.11
N ILE A 195 -8.45 6.35 -2.98
CA ILE A 195 -7.87 7.13 -4.07
C ILE A 195 -6.43 7.46 -3.71
N LEU A 196 -5.50 6.98 -4.52
CA LEU A 196 -4.10 7.33 -4.43
C LEU A 196 -3.80 8.47 -5.39
N ALA A 197 -3.10 9.49 -4.93
CA ALA A 197 -2.63 10.61 -5.75
C ALA A 197 -1.12 10.70 -5.69
N LEU A 198 -0.44 10.76 -6.84
CA LEU A 198 0.94 11.25 -6.92
C LEU A 198 0.90 12.76 -6.76
N VAL A 199 1.73 13.31 -5.88
CA VAL A 199 1.76 14.74 -5.56
C VAL A 199 3.19 15.26 -5.69
N ASP A 200 3.37 16.42 -6.31
CA ASP A 200 4.68 17.05 -6.56
C ASP A 200 4.95 18.31 -5.74
N GLY A 201 4.07 18.64 -4.82
CA GLY A 201 4.11 19.84 -3.99
C GLY A 201 3.10 20.92 -4.42
N GLU A 202 2.59 20.87 -5.64
CA GLU A 202 1.59 21.79 -6.19
C GLU A 202 0.49 21.08 -6.94
N ASN A 203 0.87 20.13 -7.80
CA ASN A 203 -0.01 19.34 -8.63
C ASN A 203 -0.24 17.96 -8.04
N ALA A 204 -1.30 17.32 -8.50
CA ALA A 204 -1.62 15.94 -8.16
C ALA A 204 -2.17 15.21 -9.38
N VAL A 205 -1.75 13.96 -9.56
CA VAL A 205 -2.32 13.03 -10.56
C VAL A 205 -2.93 11.84 -9.84
N LEU A 206 -4.22 11.61 -10.07
CA LEU A 206 -4.92 10.50 -9.43
C LEU A 206 -4.60 9.19 -10.13
N LEU A 207 -4.31 8.16 -9.35
CA LEU A 207 -4.24 6.78 -9.80
C LEU A 207 -5.66 6.18 -9.87
N PRO A 208 -5.85 5.03 -10.54
CA PRO A 208 -7.14 4.35 -10.57
C PRO A 208 -7.70 4.11 -9.17
N SER A 209 -9.02 4.28 -9.02
CA SER A 209 -9.70 3.98 -7.76
C SER A 209 -9.52 2.52 -7.37
N SER A 210 -9.49 2.25 -6.08
CA SER A 210 -9.40 0.90 -5.53
C SER A 210 -10.27 0.76 -4.29
N GLN A 211 -10.59 -0.47 -3.94
CA GLN A 211 -11.31 -0.78 -2.71
C GLN A 211 -10.70 -1.99 -2.05
N ASP A 212 -10.39 -1.88 -0.75
CA ASP A 212 -9.83 -2.95 0.05
C ASP A 212 -10.89 -3.69 0.88
N HIS A 213 -10.48 -4.84 1.41
CA HIS A 213 -11.26 -5.66 2.33
C HIS A 213 -10.53 -5.74 3.68
N LYS A 214 -10.86 -4.84 4.61
CA LYS A 214 -10.15 -4.68 5.89
C LYS A 214 -10.43 -5.79 6.90
N ARG A 215 -11.61 -6.43 6.85
CA ARG A 215 -11.99 -7.50 7.79
C ARG A 215 -11.37 -8.83 7.38
N VAL A 216 -10.95 -9.61 8.39
CA VAL A 216 -10.17 -10.83 8.18
C VAL A 216 -10.96 -11.98 7.53
N PHE A 217 -12.28 -12.09 7.75
CA PHE A 217 -13.11 -13.18 7.27
C PHE A 217 -14.15 -12.72 6.23
N ASP A 218 -14.66 -13.70 5.48
CA ASP A 218 -15.73 -13.51 4.51
C ASP A 218 -16.95 -12.83 5.13
N GLY A 219 -17.68 -12.05 4.32
CA GLY A 219 -18.83 -11.27 4.74
C GLY A 219 -18.47 -10.12 5.68
N ASP A 220 -17.25 -9.60 5.59
CA ASP A 220 -16.73 -8.49 6.40
C ASP A 220 -16.82 -8.75 7.91
N LYS A 221 -16.46 -9.96 8.34
CA LYS A 221 -16.48 -10.41 9.73
C LYS A 221 -15.09 -10.45 10.36
N GLY A 222 -15.07 -10.49 11.70
CA GLY A 222 -13.84 -10.57 12.49
C GLY A 222 -13.13 -9.22 12.66
N PRO A 223 -11.90 -9.22 13.20
CA PRO A 223 -11.13 -8.01 13.43
C PRO A 223 -10.65 -7.34 12.12
N ASN A 224 -10.31 -6.06 12.21
CA ASN A 224 -9.62 -5.35 11.15
C ASN A 224 -8.20 -5.88 10.98
N THR A 225 -7.70 -5.81 9.75
CA THR A 225 -6.35 -6.20 9.33
C THR A 225 -5.70 -5.07 8.55
N GLY A 226 -4.52 -5.30 8.01
CA GLY A 226 -3.90 -4.42 7.01
C GLY A 226 -4.51 -4.54 5.60
N GLY A 227 -5.61 -5.29 5.44
CA GLY A 227 -6.23 -5.62 4.15
C GLY A 227 -6.03 -7.09 3.78
N MET A 228 -7.12 -7.75 3.38
CA MET A 228 -7.18 -9.16 2.95
C MET A 228 -7.31 -9.31 1.44
N GLY A 229 -7.33 -8.19 0.73
CA GLY A 229 -7.41 -8.10 -0.71
C GLY A 229 -7.95 -6.75 -1.14
N ALA A 230 -7.78 -6.43 -2.42
CA ALA A 230 -8.25 -5.20 -3.03
C ALA A 230 -8.62 -5.43 -4.49
N TYR A 231 -9.33 -4.49 -5.07
CA TYR A 231 -9.62 -4.50 -6.50
C TYR A 231 -9.64 -3.08 -7.08
N SER A 232 -9.41 -2.99 -8.36
CA SER A 232 -9.37 -1.74 -9.12
C SER A 232 -9.89 -1.97 -10.54
N PRO A 233 -10.79 -1.10 -11.09
CA PRO A 233 -11.34 0.09 -10.43
C PRO A 233 -12.40 -0.26 -9.38
N ALA A 234 -12.65 0.67 -8.45
CA ALA A 234 -13.75 0.58 -7.50
C ALA A 234 -15.03 1.19 -8.11
N PRO A 235 -16.11 0.41 -8.34
CA PRO A 235 -17.31 0.93 -9.01
C PRO A 235 -18.06 2.01 -8.23
N VAL A 236 -17.76 2.18 -6.94
CA VAL A 236 -18.35 3.24 -6.11
C VAL A 236 -17.87 4.64 -6.53
N ILE A 237 -16.69 4.74 -7.13
CA ILE A 237 -16.16 5.96 -7.73
C ILE A 237 -16.09 5.79 -9.24
N THR A 238 -17.02 6.41 -9.94
CA THR A 238 -17.04 6.50 -11.39
C THR A 238 -16.02 7.53 -11.89
N SER A 239 -15.56 7.41 -13.14
CA SER A 239 -14.50 8.27 -13.69
C SER A 239 -14.86 9.76 -13.71
N ASP A 240 -16.15 10.09 -13.83
CA ASP A 240 -16.67 11.46 -13.80
C ASP A 240 -16.56 12.12 -12.41
N ARG A 241 -16.41 11.34 -11.33
CA ARG A 241 -16.20 11.86 -9.96
C ARG A 241 -14.74 12.18 -9.64
N LEU A 242 -13.79 11.61 -10.37
CA LEU A 242 -12.34 11.80 -10.10
C LEU A 242 -11.92 13.28 -10.17
N PRO A 243 -12.34 14.10 -11.15
CA PRO A 243 -11.99 15.52 -11.17
C PRO A 243 -12.48 16.26 -9.92
N ALA A 244 -13.70 15.97 -9.45
CA ALA A 244 -14.23 16.59 -8.25
C ALA A 244 -13.46 16.19 -6.98
N ILE A 245 -13.02 14.94 -6.88
CA ILE A 245 -12.15 14.45 -5.78
C ILE A 245 -10.81 15.17 -5.81
N LYS A 246 -10.17 15.29 -6.99
CA LYS A 246 -8.92 16.03 -7.15
C LYS A 246 -9.06 17.47 -6.67
N GLU A 247 -10.09 18.19 -7.16
CA GLU A 247 -10.27 19.62 -6.88
C GLU A 247 -10.80 19.94 -5.48
N LYS A 248 -11.65 19.09 -4.90
CA LYS A 248 -12.32 19.36 -3.62
C LYS A 248 -11.66 18.68 -2.41
N ILE A 249 -10.81 17.67 -2.63
CA ILE A 249 -10.20 16.89 -1.55
C ILE A 249 -8.67 16.97 -1.63
N ILE A 250 -8.07 16.53 -2.73
CA ILE A 250 -6.62 16.36 -2.81
C ILE A 250 -5.90 17.71 -2.88
N LEU A 251 -6.22 18.55 -3.87
CA LEU A 251 -5.53 19.82 -4.05
C LEU A 251 -5.73 20.82 -2.89
N PRO A 252 -6.90 20.92 -2.24
CA PRO A 252 -7.04 21.75 -1.04
C PRO A 252 -6.10 21.34 0.09
N VAL A 253 -5.91 20.03 0.33
CA VAL A 253 -4.94 19.52 1.32
C VAL A 253 -3.51 19.89 0.94
N VAL A 254 -3.12 19.69 -0.32
CA VAL A 254 -1.77 20.03 -0.81
C VAL A 254 -1.49 21.54 -0.65
N ARG A 255 -2.48 22.36 -1.02
CA ARG A 255 -2.38 23.84 -0.86
C ARG A 255 -2.29 24.26 0.61
N GLU A 256 -3.05 23.62 1.50
CA GLU A 256 -3.00 23.93 2.93
C GLU A 256 -1.67 23.51 3.56
N LEU A 257 -1.14 22.34 3.19
CA LEU A 257 0.20 21.91 3.62
C LEU A 257 1.28 22.92 3.15
N LYS A 258 1.18 23.36 1.89
CA LYS A 258 2.09 24.37 1.36
C LYS A 258 2.03 25.70 2.13
N LYS A 259 0.82 26.18 2.51
CA LYS A 259 0.65 27.37 3.38
C LYS A 259 1.31 27.18 4.75
N ARG A 260 1.35 25.97 5.28
CA ARG A 260 2.05 25.62 6.52
C ARG A 260 3.56 25.44 6.34
N GLY A 261 4.10 25.72 5.16
CA GLY A 261 5.53 25.56 4.84
C GLY A 261 5.95 24.11 4.53
N ILE A 262 4.99 23.21 4.29
CA ILE A 262 5.23 21.81 4.03
C ILE A 262 5.04 21.54 2.53
N THR A 263 6.12 21.34 1.77
CA THR A 263 6.05 20.88 0.39
C THR A 263 5.84 19.37 0.39
N TYR A 264 4.62 18.94 0.07
CA TYR A 264 4.27 17.53 0.06
C TYR A 264 4.60 16.90 -1.28
N ARG A 265 5.52 15.95 -1.32
CA ARG A 265 5.88 15.14 -2.49
C ARG A 265 5.78 13.68 -2.15
N GLY A 266 5.16 12.87 -3.03
CA GLY A 266 4.92 11.46 -2.75
C GLY A 266 3.47 11.07 -2.99
N VAL A 267 3.03 9.96 -2.42
CA VAL A 267 1.63 9.54 -2.47
C VAL A 267 0.84 10.19 -1.35
N LEU A 268 -0.24 10.86 -1.71
CA LEU A 268 -1.33 11.20 -0.79
C LEU A 268 -2.47 10.22 -1.04
N TYR A 269 -2.65 9.27 -0.14
CA TYR A 269 -3.74 8.29 -0.20
C TYR A 269 -4.92 8.82 0.61
N ALA A 270 -6.07 8.97 -0.05
CA ALA A 270 -7.33 9.35 0.59
C ALA A 270 -8.24 8.13 0.72
N GLY A 271 -8.53 7.71 1.96
CA GLY A 271 -9.61 6.80 2.29
C GLY A 271 -10.92 7.59 2.30
N LEU A 272 -11.82 7.27 1.40
CA LEU A 272 -13.07 7.99 1.18
C LEU A 272 -14.26 7.14 1.58
N MET A 273 -15.23 7.74 2.27
CA MET A 273 -16.56 7.19 2.48
C MET A 273 -17.53 7.83 1.50
N VAL A 274 -18.14 7.03 0.64
CA VAL A 274 -19.13 7.46 -0.36
C VAL A 274 -20.51 7.07 0.15
N ASN A 275 -21.38 8.06 0.36
CA ASN A 275 -22.75 7.89 0.81
C ASN A 275 -23.70 8.61 -0.14
N ASP A 276 -23.93 8.01 -1.27
CA ASP A 276 -24.92 8.46 -2.27
C ASP A 276 -26.05 7.43 -2.42
N ALA A 277 -27.01 7.71 -3.29
CA ALA A 277 -28.15 6.81 -3.51
C ALA A 277 -27.76 5.40 -4.01
N ASN A 278 -26.53 5.23 -4.52
CA ASN A 278 -26.00 3.96 -5.04
C ASN A 278 -25.05 3.26 -4.07
N SER A 279 -24.71 3.88 -2.93
CA SER A 279 -23.82 3.27 -1.94
C SER A 279 -24.57 2.31 -1.02
N PHE A 280 -23.84 1.33 -0.47
CA PHE A 280 -24.39 0.36 0.46
C PHE A 280 -23.38 0.11 1.61
N PRO A 281 -23.82 0.22 2.88
CA PRO A 281 -25.17 0.64 3.33
C PRO A 281 -25.39 2.15 3.16
N HIS A 282 -26.53 2.53 2.59
CA HIS A 282 -26.95 3.93 2.55
C HIS A 282 -27.48 4.36 3.91
N GLY A 283 -27.01 5.49 4.42
CA GLY A 283 -27.42 6.04 5.72
C GLY A 283 -27.55 7.57 5.65
N PRO A 284 -27.69 8.25 6.81
CA PRO A 284 -27.71 9.70 6.84
C PRO A 284 -26.40 10.27 6.32
N LEU A 285 -26.47 11.43 5.66
CA LEU A 285 -25.27 12.18 5.29
C LEU A 285 -24.50 12.59 6.54
N ALA A 286 -23.16 12.65 6.43
CA ALA A 286 -22.32 13.23 7.47
C ALA A 286 -22.70 14.67 7.79
N LYS A 287 -22.31 15.17 8.95
CA LYS A 287 -22.55 16.58 9.37
C LYS A 287 -21.94 17.59 8.40
N SER A 288 -20.94 17.18 7.59
CA SER A 288 -20.43 17.95 6.47
C SER A 288 -21.45 18.25 5.37
N GLY A 289 -22.53 17.45 5.27
CA GLY A 289 -23.52 17.51 4.19
C GLY A 289 -23.01 16.97 2.83
N SER A 290 -21.80 16.40 2.78
CA SER A 290 -21.21 15.87 1.56
C SER A 290 -21.52 14.39 1.39
N GLU A 291 -21.75 13.96 0.13
CA GLU A 291 -21.86 12.54 -0.24
C GLU A 291 -20.51 11.82 -0.17
N ILE A 292 -19.40 12.53 -0.36
CA ILE A 292 -18.04 11.98 -0.29
C ILE A 292 -17.30 12.67 0.85
N ASN A 293 -16.85 11.88 1.82
CA ASN A 293 -16.13 12.36 2.99
C ASN A 293 -14.82 11.62 3.15
N VAL A 294 -13.78 12.31 3.62
CA VAL A 294 -12.51 11.68 3.95
C VAL A 294 -12.61 10.98 5.30
N VAL A 295 -12.27 9.70 5.32
CA VAL A 295 -12.12 8.87 6.52
C VAL A 295 -10.74 9.08 7.15
N GLU A 296 -9.70 9.04 6.29
CA GLU A 296 -8.31 9.21 6.69
C GLU A 296 -7.44 9.55 5.48
N PHE A 297 -6.27 10.12 5.74
CA PHE A 297 -5.17 10.18 4.79
C PHE A 297 -4.05 9.25 5.23
N ASN A 298 -3.39 8.61 4.23
CA ASN A 298 -2.11 7.95 4.43
C ASN A 298 -1.04 8.63 3.56
N ALA A 299 0.20 8.62 4.03
CA ALA A 299 1.31 9.38 3.43
C ALA A 299 2.18 8.52 2.50
N ARG A 300 1.64 7.44 1.98
CA ARG A 300 2.35 6.43 1.20
C ARG A 300 1.39 5.62 0.33
N PHE A 301 1.94 4.78 -0.55
CA PHE A 301 1.17 3.78 -1.27
C PHE A 301 0.35 2.88 -0.32
N GLY A 302 -0.87 2.51 -0.69
CA GLY A 302 -1.70 1.56 0.03
C GLY A 302 -1.13 0.14 -0.01
N ASP A 303 -1.58 -0.72 0.88
CA ASP A 303 -1.24 -2.13 0.92
C ASP A 303 -2.46 -2.90 1.47
N PRO A 304 -3.24 -3.63 0.65
CA PRO A 304 -2.86 -4.19 -0.67
C PRO A 304 -3.37 -3.44 -1.91
N GLU A 305 -3.78 -2.17 -1.85
CA GLU A 305 -4.29 -1.45 -3.02
C GLU A 305 -3.24 -1.32 -4.12
N THR A 306 -1.97 -1.14 -3.76
CA THR A 306 -0.87 -0.98 -4.70
C THR A 306 -0.73 -2.19 -5.61
N GLU A 307 -0.92 -3.40 -5.07
CA GLU A 307 -0.85 -4.66 -5.80
C GLU A 307 -1.98 -4.82 -6.83
N ALA A 308 -3.11 -4.09 -6.65
CA ALA A 308 -4.19 -4.03 -7.63
C ALA A 308 -4.08 -2.83 -8.58
N VAL A 309 -3.50 -1.71 -8.14
CA VAL A 309 -3.43 -0.47 -8.91
C VAL A 309 -2.26 -0.45 -9.88
N LEU A 310 -1.03 -0.81 -9.43
CA LEU A 310 0.17 -0.70 -10.25
C LEU A 310 0.16 -1.59 -11.51
N PRO A 311 -0.40 -2.81 -11.51
CA PRO A 311 -0.52 -3.61 -12.73
C PRO A 311 -1.37 -2.95 -13.83
N ARG A 312 -2.24 -2.01 -13.46
CA ARG A 312 -3.08 -1.24 -14.38
C ARG A 312 -2.39 0.02 -14.94
N LEU A 313 -1.13 0.29 -14.53
CA LEU A 313 -0.39 1.44 -15.04
C LEU A 313 0.50 1.03 -16.22
N GLY A 314 0.46 1.86 -17.26
CA GLY A 314 1.38 1.84 -18.39
C GLY A 314 2.43 2.95 -18.31
N GLY A 315 3.16 3.18 -19.40
CA GLY A 315 4.18 4.23 -19.49
C GLY A 315 5.40 3.98 -18.61
N SER A 316 6.22 5.00 -18.38
CA SER A 316 7.39 4.95 -17.49
C SER A 316 7.00 5.33 -16.07
N PHE A 317 6.91 4.34 -15.20
CA PHE A 317 6.56 4.57 -13.79
C PHE A 317 7.67 5.32 -13.03
N ALA A 318 8.93 5.01 -13.37
CA ALA A 318 10.06 5.71 -12.79
C ALA A 318 10.06 7.21 -13.14
N THR A 319 9.68 7.57 -14.37
CA THR A 319 9.52 8.98 -14.77
C THR A 319 8.42 9.67 -13.97
N ALA A 320 7.26 9.02 -13.79
CA ALA A 320 6.17 9.60 -13.00
C ALA A 320 6.60 9.85 -11.53
N LEU A 321 7.30 8.90 -10.91
CA LEU A 321 7.81 9.06 -9.54
C LEU A 321 8.89 10.14 -9.44
N LEU A 322 9.80 10.22 -10.43
CA LEU A 322 10.85 11.24 -10.48
C LEU A 322 10.26 12.65 -10.66
N HIS A 323 9.29 12.81 -11.57
CA HIS A 323 8.60 14.09 -11.79
C HIS A 323 7.83 14.51 -10.52
N ALA A 324 7.16 13.60 -9.84
CA ALA A 324 6.53 13.90 -8.55
C ALA A 324 7.56 14.31 -7.48
N ALA A 325 8.70 13.63 -7.40
CA ALA A 325 9.77 13.94 -6.44
C ALA A 325 10.46 15.29 -6.73
N THR A 326 10.48 15.74 -7.99
CA THR A 326 11.19 16.95 -8.41
C THR A 326 10.29 18.17 -8.66
N GLY A 327 8.97 18.02 -8.60
CA GLY A 327 8.03 19.15 -8.79
C GLY A 327 7.68 19.42 -10.25
N CYS A 328 7.68 18.38 -11.09
CA CYS A 328 7.44 18.49 -12.54
C CYS A 328 6.34 17.55 -13.03
N LEU A 329 5.49 17.04 -12.13
CA LEU A 329 4.47 16.04 -12.43
C LEU A 329 3.40 16.59 -13.39
N LYS A 330 3.05 15.78 -14.39
CA LYS A 330 2.02 16.09 -15.39
C LYS A 330 1.01 14.94 -15.47
N ASP A 331 -0.21 15.25 -15.94
CA ASP A 331 -1.26 14.24 -16.08
C ASP A 331 -0.86 13.11 -17.04
N GLU A 332 -0.07 13.41 -18.10
CA GLU A 332 0.43 12.42 -19.06
C GLU A 332 1.49 11.45 -18.50
N ASP A 333 2.09 11.74 -17.34
CA ASP A 333 3.06 10.84 -16.69
C ASP A 333 2.39 9.55 -16.18
N VAL A 334 1.07 9.55 -16.01
CA VAL A 334 0.29 8.41 -15.56
C VAL A 334 -0.60 7.90 -16.67
N VAL A 335 -0.24 6.77 -17.25
CA VAL A 335 -1.03 6.07 -18.26
C VAL A 335 -1.80 4.94 -17.59
N VAL A 336 -3.12 4.93 -17.71
CA VAL A 336 -3.98 3.89 -17.13
C VAL A 336 -4.42 2.93 -18.22
N ARG A 337 -4.29 1.62 -17.95
CA ARG A 337 -4.81 0.55 -18.82
C ARG A 337 -6.27 0.26 -18.50
N ASP A 338 -7.00 -0.20 -19.49
CA ASP A 338 -8.46 -0.48 -19.37
C ASP A 338 -8.75 -1.74 -18.52
N GLU A 339 -7.75 -2.62 -18.33
CA GLU A 339 -7.90 -3.86 -17.56
C GLU A 339 -8.32 -3.59 -16.12
N CYS A 340 -9.11 -4.50 -15.59
CA CYS A 340 -9.42 -4.58 -14.16
C CYS A 340 -8.37 -5.44 -13.44
N ALA A 341 -8.21 -5.21 -12.14
CA ALA A 341 -7.34 -6.01 -11.29
C ALA A 341 -8.05 -6.39 -9.98
N ALA A 342 -7.78 -7.60 -9.49
CA ALA A 342 -8.22 -8.05 -8.17
C ALA A 342 -7.09 -8.79 -7.47
N THR A 343 -6.82 -8.43 -6.22
CA THR A 343 -5.75 -8.98 -5.39
C THR A 343 -6.32 -9.73 -4.21
N VAL A 344 -5.85 -10.96 -3.98
CA VAL A 344 -6.21 -11.82 -2.85
C VAL A 344 -4.99 -12.03 -1.96
N ILE A 345 -5.12 -11.73 -0.67
CA ILE A 345 -4.04 -11.94 0.31
C ILE A 345 -4.11 -13.36 0.87
N LEU A 346 -2.97 -14.07 0.77
CA LEU A 346 -2.75 -15.35 1.43
C LEU A 346 -2.10 -15.09 2.79
N ALA A 347 -2.77 -15.47 3.87
CA ALA A 347 -2.37 -15.17 5.24
C ALA A 347 -2.02 -16.42 6.03
N SER A 348 -1.12 -16.26 7.02
CA SER A 348 -0.78 -17.29 8.00
C SER A 348 -1.91 -17.50 9.00
N GLY A 349 -2.17 -18.75 9.38
CA GLY A 349 -3.16 -19.10 10.40
C GLY A 349 -2.89 -18.36 11.71
N GLY A 350 -3.96 -17.73 12.22
CA GLY A 350 -3.89 -16.87 13.41
C GLY A 350 -3.76 -15.36 13.14
N TYR A 351 -3.42 -14.93 11.91
CA TYR A 351 -3.41 -13.52 11.55
C TYR A 351 -4.83 -12.90 11.65
N PRO A 352 -5.01 -11.64 12.17
CA PRO A 352 -4.01 -10.64 12.55
C PRO A 352 -3.47 -10.77 13.99
N GLY A 353 -3.77 -11.87 14.69
CA GLY A 353 -3.21 -12.21 16.00
C GLY A 353 -1.83 -12.84 15.86
N SER A 354 -1.51 -13.76 16.79
CA SER A 354 -0.24 -14.52 16.77
C SER A 354 -0.28 -15.59 15.68
N TYR A 355 0.80 -15.74 14.95
CA TYR A 355 0.97 -16.72 13.88
C TYR A 355 2.37 -17.32 13.88
N GLU A 356 2.47 -18.55 13.37
CA GLU A 356 3.75 -19.24 13.18
C GLU A 356 4.42 -18.80 11.88
N LYS A 357 5.75 -18.81 11.88
CA LYS A 357 6.61 -18.49 10.72
C LYS A 357 7.40 -19.73 10.31
N GLY A 358 8.05 -19.68 9.14
CA GLY A 358 8.92 -20.77 8.67
C GLY A 358 8.17 -21.94 8.01
N LYS A 359 6.88 -21.78 7.69
CA LYS A 359 6.12 -22.80 6.96
C LYS A 359 6.55 -22.80 5.50
N LEU A 360 6.85 -24.00 4.95
CA LEU A 360 7.23 -24.17 3.55
C LEU A 360 6.11 -23.75 2.63
N ILE A 361 6.44 -22.91 1.66
CA ILE A 361 5.51 -22.49 0.62
C ILE A 361 5.72 -23.37 -0.60
N GLN A 362 4.65 -24.03 -1.04
CA GLN A 362 4.64 -24.94 -2.18
C GLN A 362 3.82 -24.35 -3.32
N ARG A 363 4.25 -24.63 -4.54
CA ARG A 363 3.50 -24.35 -5.75
C ARG A 363 3.15 -25.68 -6.42
N THR A 364 1.87 -25.94 -6.61
CA THR A 364 1.39 -27.08 -7.37
C THR A 364 1.39 -26.67 -8.85
N VAL A 365 2.33 -27.22 -9.63
CA VAL A 365 2.31 -27.07 -11.09
C VAL A 365 1.51 -28.22 -11.64
N ASN A 366 0.43 -27.97 -12.39
CA ASN A 366 -0.25 -28.99 -13.15
C ASN A 366 0.74 -29.68 -14.08
N SER A 367 0.72 -31.01 -14.12
CA SER A 367 1.74 -31.87 -14.71
C SER A 367 1.98 -31.73 -16.23
N GLU A 368 1.33 -30.78 -16.90
CA GLU A 368 1.50 -30.52 -18.31
C GLU A 368 2.46 -29.35 -18.64
N GLN A 369 2.91 -28.59 -17.62
CA GLN A 369 3.89 -27.52 -17.81
C GLN A 369 5.03 -27.62 -16.79
N ARG A 370 5.81 -28.71 -16.87
CA ARG A 370 7.08 -28.78 -16.15
C ARG A 370 8.13 -27.94 -16.89
N THR A 371 8.37 -26.74 -16.42
CA THR A 371 9.68 -26.10 -16.56
C THR A 371 10.11 -25.64 -15.17
N ASP A 372 11.25 -26.16 -14.77
CA ASP A 372 11.86 -26.06 -13.46
C ASP A 372 12.00 -24.61 -12.99
N VAL A 373 11.35 -24.28 -11.87
CA VAL A 373 11.67 -23.09 -11.07
C VAL A 373 12.21 -23.59 -9.72
N VAL A 374 13.32 -24.33 -9.80
CA VAL A 374 14.17 -24.59 -8.63
C VAL A 374 15.58 -24.32 -9.07
N ALA A 375 16.20 -23.37 -8.40
CA ALA A 375 17.64 -23.14 -8.30
C ALA A 375 18.38 -22.79 -9.62
N GLU A 376 18.61 -21.49 -9.84
CA GLU A 376 19.91 -21.05 -10.28
C GLU A 376 20.41 -19.94 -9.35
N ALA A 377 20.82 -20.34 -8.19
CA ALA A 377 21.74 -19.61 -7.32
C ALA A 377 22.77 -20.59 -6.77
N SER A 378 23.54 -21.23 -7.68
CA SER A 378 24.80 -21.86 -7.34
C SER A 378 25.78 -21.61 -8.47
N CYS A 379 26.43 -20.46 -8.50
CA CYS A 379 27.72 -20.31 -9.14
C CYS A 379 28.75 -20.98 -8.24
N SER A 380 29.08 -22.23 -8.52
CA SER A 380 30.29 -22.89 -8.05
C SER A 380 31.51 -22.29 -8.77
N ALA A 381 32.46 -21.82 -7.99
CA ALA A 381 33.82 -21.56 -8.43
C ALA A 381 34.44 -22.83 -9.01
N GLY A 382 34.90 -22.78 -10.25
CA GLY A 382 35.66 -23.82 -10.92
C GLY A 382 36.71 -23.18 -11.77
N GLU A 383 37.94 -23.61 -11.62
CA GLU A 383 39.21 -23.10 -12.09
C GLU A 383 39.38 -23.11 -13.63
N PRO A 384 40.42 -22.41 -14.15
CA PRO A 384 40.56 -22.14 -15.56
C PRO A 384 41.29 -23.26 -16.30
N HIS A 385 40.77 -23.73 -17.43
CA HIS A 385 41.55 -24.43 -18.43
C HIS A 385 41.74 -23.58 -19.69
N VAL A 386 43.03 -23.36 -20.00
CA VAL A 386 43.58 -22.72 -21.20
C VAL A 386 43.42 -23.64 -22.39
N SER A 387 42.93 -23.16 -23.53
CA SER A 387 43.58 -23.35 -24.83
C SER A 387 42.92 -22.57 -25.97
N CYS A 388 43.79 -21.90 -26.68
CA CYS A 388 43.85 -21.29 -28.01
C CYS A 388 42.73 -21.47 -29.03
N GLY A 389 42.38 -20.34 -29.67
CA GLY A 389 42.28 -20.30 -31.14
C GLY A 389 41.06 -19.59 -31.71
N GLY A 390 41.25 -18.38 -32.25
CA GLY A 390 40.59 -17.99 -33.51
C GLY A 390 39.39 -17.04 -33.47
N ARG A 391 39.66 -15.74 -33.62
CA ARG A 391 38.92 -14.72 -34.40
C ARG A 391 37.39 -14.66 -34.37
N GLY A 392 36.88 -13.52 -33.97
CA GLY A 392 35.53 -13.07 -34.26
C GLY A 392 34.95 -12.17 -33.16
N ALA A 393 35.16 -10.85 -33.29
CA ALA A 393 34.59 -9.88 -32.38
C ALA A 393 33.06 -9.79 -32.55
N THR A 394 32.32 -10.30 -31.62
CA THR A 394 30.96 -9.85 -31.32
C THR A 394 30.83 -9.84 -29.83
N ARG A 395 30.51 -8.66 -29.32
CA ARG A 395 30.23 -8.35 -27.91
C ARG A 395 29.05 -9.22 -27.41
N PRO A 396 29.18 -10.02 -26.38
CA PRO A 396 28.03 -10.70 -25.83
C PRO A 396 27.25 -9.67 -24.97
N THR A 397 26.09 -9.24 -25.44
CA THR A 397 25.03 -8.68 -24.61
C THR A 397 24.43 -9.84 -23.86
N GLY A 398 25.01 -10.18 -22.72
CA GLY A 398 24.45 -11.12 -21.75
C GLY A 398 23.32 -10.43 -21.02
N ARG A 399 22.12 -10.41 -21.60
CA ARG A 399 20.89 -10.29 -20.82
C ARG A 399 20.79 -11.57 -19.99
N VAL A 400 20.98 -11.44 -18.69
CA VAL A 400 20.42 -12.40 -17.74
C VAL A 400 18.92 -12.26 -17.88
N GLY A 401 18.30 -13.17 -18.62
CA GLY A 401 16.85 -13.23 -18.78
C GLY A 401 16.23 -13.56 -17.44
N SER A 402 15.59 -12.55 -16.80
CA SER A 402 14.57 -12.84 -15.81
C SER A 402 13.55 -13.77 -16.47
N PRO A 403 13.07 -14.82 -15.80
CA PRO A 403 11.92 -15.57 -16.30
C PRO A 403 10.68 -14.66 -16.14
N LEU A 404 10.47 -13.79 -17.14
CA LEU A 404 9.18 -13.15 -17.34
C LEU A 404 8.17 -14.25 -17.66
N PRO A 405 6.92 -14.17 -17.22
CA PRO A 405 5.86 -15.06 -17.67
C PRO A 405 5.86 -15.09 -19.19
N THR A 406 5.86 -16.28 -19.80
CA THR A 406 5.61 -16.43 -21.22
C THR A 406 4.24 -15.85 -21.54
N GLU A 407 4.01 -15.35 -22.75
CA GLU A 407 2.79 -14.64 -23.20
C GLU A 407 1.45 -15.33 -22.86
N ASN A 408 1.46 -16.56 -22.37
CA ASN A 408 0.29 -17.32 -21.94
C ASN A 408 -0.02 -17.22 -20.43
N ASP A 409 0.74 -16.45 -19.61
CA ASP A 409 0.54 -16.33 -18.16
C ASP A 409 0.35 -14.88 -17.71
N CYS A 410 -0.04 -13.99 -18.62
CA CYS A 410 -0.25 -12.55 -18.36
C CYS A 410 -1.49 -12.24 -17.51
N SER A 411 -2.28 -13.24 -17.10
CA SER A 411 -3.53 -13.03 -16.38
C SER A 411 -3.38 -12.89 -14.87
N SER A 412 -2.21 -13.24 -14.31
CA SER A 412 -1.99 -13.18 -12.85
C SER A 412 -0.55 -12.92 -12.44
N ILE A 413 -0.37 -12.22 -11.32
CA ILE A 413 0.92 -11.83 -10.74
C ILE A 413 0.92 -12.22 -9.26
N VAL A 414 2.05 -12.75 -8.75
CA VAL A 414 2.22 -13.05 -7.34
C VAL A 414 3.22 -12.08 -6.72
N PHE A 415 2.77 -11.29 -5.75
CA PHE A 415 3.64 -10.43 -4.96
C PHE A 415 3.93 -11.06 -3.60
N HIS A 416 5.16 -11.04 -3.17
CA HIS A 416 5.59 -11.54 -1.87
C HIS A 416 5.42 -10.43 -0.82
N CYS A 417 4.70 -10.74 0.25
CA CYS A 417 4.50 -9.82 1.38
C CYS A 417 5.43 -10.19 2.54
N GLY A 418 5.19 -11.35 3.15
CA GLY A 418 5.96 -11.85 4.27
C GLY A 418 6.58 -13.20 3.96
N THR A 419 7.60 -13.23 3.13
CA THR A 419 8.35 -14.43 2.74
C THR A 419 9.84 -14.23 2.87
N LYS A 420 10.57 -15.32 3.04
CA LYS A 420 12.05 -15.34 3.01
C LYS A 420 12.54 -16.67 2.44
N ILE A 421 13.79 -16.69 1.99
CA ILE A 421 14.51 -17.93 1.73
C ILE A 421 15.17 -18.40 3.03
N GLN A 422 14.93 -19.65 3.40
CA GLN A 422 15.56 -20.29 4.54
C GLN A 422 15.98 -21.71 4.14
N ASP A 423 17.26 -22.01 4.29
CA ASP A 423 17.85 -23.31 3.91
C ASP A 423 17.52 -23.70 2.44
N GLY A 424 17.56 -22.71 1.53
CA GLY A 424 17.24 -22.89 0.10
C GLY A 424 15.74 -23.01 -0.22
N HIS A 425 14.86 -22.91 0.77
CA HIS A 425 13.42 -23.04 0.59
C HIS A 425 12.70 -21.70 0.84
N LEU A 426 11.62 -21.48 0.07
CA LEU A 426 10.73 -20.36 0.27
C LEU A 426 9.80 -20.65 1.45
N VAL A 427 9.82 -19.80 2.47
CA VAL A 427 9.04 -19.99 3.70
C VAL A 427 8.29 -18.72 4.11
N THR A 428 7.24 -18.90 4.93
CA THR A 428 6.49 -17.79 5.53
C THR A 428 7.36 -17.03 6.55
N SER A 429 7.26 -15.69 6.57
CA SER A 429 7.94 -14.83 7.54
C SER A 429 7.03 -13.73 8.10
N GLY A 430 5.79 -13.59 7.60
CA GLY A 430 4.81 -12.57 7.98
C GLY A 430 3.40 -13.12 8.15
N GLY A 431 2.49 -12.28 8.63
CA GLY A 431 1.07 -12.60 8.75
C GLY A 431 0.37 -12.61 7.40
N ARG A 432 0.54 -11.55 6.60
CA ARG A 432 0.26 -11.56 5.16
C ARG A 432 1.50 -12.12 4.46
N VAL A 433 1.36 -13.21 3.75
CA VAL A 433 2.48 -13.99 3.18
C VAL A 433 2.70 -13.65 1.72
N MET A 434 1.64 -13.71 0.93
CA MET A 434 1.64 -13.36 -0.49
C MET A 434 0.36 -12.63 -0.85
N SER A 435 0.41 -11.85 -1.93
CA SER A 435 -0.76 -11.33 -2.60
C SER A 435 -0.79 -11.85 -4.04
N VAL A 436 -1.95 -12.31 -4.47
CA VAL A 436 -2.17 -12.85 -5.80
C VAL A 436 -3.10 -11.93 -6.55
N THR A 437 -2.57 -11.26 -7.56
CA THR A 437 -3.32 -10.30 -8.39
C THR A 437 -3.68 -10.93 -9.72
N GLY A 438 -4.97 -11.00 -10.02
CA GLY A 438 -5.48 -11.35 -11.35
C GLY A 438 -5.80 -10.09 -12.15
N LEU A 439 -5.59 -10.14 -13.44
CA LEU A 439 -5.95 -9.11 -14.42
C LEU A 439 -7.02 -9.67 -15.36
N GLY A 440 -7.86 -8.81 -15.90
CA GLY A 440 -8.88 -9.19 -16.88
C GLY A 440 -9.57 -7.98 -17.50
N ALA A 441 -10.23 -8.17 -18.63
CA ALA A 441 -11.02 -7.12 -19.28
C ALA A 441 -12.23 -6.68 -18.43
N THR A 442 -12.66 -7.55 -17.53
CA THR A 442 -13.72 -7.29 -16.55
C THR A 442 -13.23 -7.61 -15.14
N LEU A 443 -13.85 -6.99 -14.14
CA LEU A 443 -13.52 -7.29 -12.74
C LEU A 443 -13.81 -8.77 -12.39
N ARG A 444 -14.84 -9.38 -13.00
CA ARG A 444 -15.15 -10.81 -12.79
C ARG A 444 -13.98 -11.67 -13.27
N GLU A 445 -13.50 -11.44 -14.47
CA GLU A 445 -12.37 -12.15 -15.03
C GLU A 445 -11.09 -11.96 -14.19
N ALA A 446 -10.82 -10.73 -13.73
CA ALA A 446 -9.69 -10.46 -12.85
C ALA A 446 -9.79 -11.26 -11.52
N VAL A 447 -10.98 -11.34 -10.93
CA VAL A 447 -11.23 -12.14 -9.71
C VAL A 447 -11.03 -13.63 -9.98
N ASP A 448 -11.59 -14.15 -11.08
CA ASP A 448 -11.48 -15.55 -11.44
C ASP A 448 -10.03 -15.96 -11.69
N ASN A 449 -9.25 -15.10 -12.38
CA ASN A 449 -7.82 -15.30 -12.61
C ASN A 449 -7.00 -15.26 -11.30
N ALA A 450 -7.32 -14.36 -10.37
CA ALA A 450 -6.68 -14.33 -9.05
C ALA A 450 -6.91 -15.63 -8.28
N TYR A 451 -8.18 -16.11 -8.19
CA TYR A 451 -8.48 -17.32 -7.45
C TYR A 451 -7.98 -18.59 -8.14
N ALA A 452 -7.93 -18.65 -9.46
CA ALA A 452 -7.29 -19.76 -10.17
C ALA A 452 -5.81 -19.87 -9.74
N ARG A 453 -5.08 -18.77 -9.71
CA ARG A 453 -3.69 -18.73 -9.27
C ARG A 453 -3.51 -19.02 -7.77
N VAL A 454 -4.43 -18.58 -6.91
CA VAL A 454 -4.45 -18.91 -5.47
C VAL A 454 -4.47 -20.42 -5.28
N GLY A 455 -5.24 -21.16 -6.09
CA GLY A 455 -5.34 -22.61 -6.04
C GLY A 455 -4.03 -23.36 -6.29
N GLU A 456 -3.02 -22.70 -6.87
CA GLU A 456 -1.70 -23.28 -7.14
C GLU A 456 -0.70 -23.08 -5.99
N ILE A 457 -1.04 -22.29 -4.96
CA ILE A 457 -0.16 -21.96 -3.85
C ILE A 457 -0.68 -22.57 -2.57
N SER A 458 0.20 -23.17 -1.76
CA SER A 458 -0.17 -23.70 -0.46
C SER A 458 0.96 -23.60 0.55
N PHE A 459 0.60 -23.45 1.81
CA PHE A 459 1.45 -23.61 2.98
C PHE A 459 0.59 -23.98 4.19
N ASP A 460 1.18 -24.62 5.18
CA ASP A 460 0.46 -25.08 6.36
C ASP A 460 -0.19 -23.91 7.12
N GLY A 461 -1.50 -24.05 7.41
CA GLY A 461 -2.30 -23.02 8.05
C GLY A 461 -2.66 -21.83 7.14
N MET A 462 -2.48 -21.94 5.82
CA MET A 462 -2.88 -20.88 4.88
C MET A 462 -4.39 -20.63 4.94
N PHE A 463 -4.76 -19.33 4.96
CA PHE A 463 -6.14 -18.93 4.73
C PHE A 463 -6.20 -17.63 3.92
N TYR A 464 -7.34 -17.39 3.28
CA TYR A 464 -7.63 -16.19 2.50
C TYR A 464 -9.15 -15.98 2.43
N ARG A 465 -9.58 -14.77 2.08
CA ARG A 465 -11.00 -14.49 1.83
C ARG A 465 -11.41 -15.01 0.45
N LYS A 466 -12.62 -15.57 0.38
CA LYS A 466 -13.22 -16.15 -0.83
C LYS A 466 -14.18 -15.18 -1.53
N ASP A 467 -14.39 -14.00 -0.94
CA ASP A 467 -15.40 -13.04 -1.36
C ASP A 467 -14.81 -11.68 -1.79
N ILE A 468 -13.53 -11.65 -2.21
CA ILE A 468 -12.91 -10.42 -2.70
C ILE A 468 -13.72 -9.87 -3.88
N ALA A 469 -13.94 -8.56 -3.89
CA ALA A 469 -14.79 -7.81 -4.83
C ALA A 469 -16.31 -8.08 -4.73
N HIS A 470 -16.80 -8.77 -3.68
CA HIS A 470 -18.23 -9.05 -3.52
C HIS A 470 -19.11 -7.79 -3.57
N ARG A 471 -18.62 -6.67 -3.03
CA ARG A 471 -19.33 -5.38 -3.02
C ARG A 471 -19.55 -4.85 -4.43
N ALA A 472 -18.58 -5.03 -5.32
CA ALA A 472 -18.73 -4.62 -6.73
C ALA A 472 -19.83 -5.39 -7.47
N PHE A 473 -20.02 -6.67 -7.14
CA PHE A 473 -21.00 -7.55 -7.78
C PHE A 473 -22.39 -7.46 -7.16
N GLY A 474 -22.52 -6.91 -5.96
CA GLY A 474 -23.80 -6.69 -5.27
C GLY A 474 -24.57 -5.43 -5.70
N ARG A 475 -23.94 -4.56 -6.48
CA ARG A 475 -24.56 -3.32 -6.97
C ARG A 475 -25.61 -3.62 -8.04
N GLY A 476 -26.82 -3.13 -7.85
CA GLY A 476 -27.91 -3.27 -8.82
C GLY A 476 -28.78 -4.54 -8.65
N LYS A 477 -28.76 -5.19 -7.50
CA LYS A 477 -29.76 -6.21 -7.12
C LYS A 477 -30.80 -5.64 -6.16
#